data_f11476efb49d8c34e16061421ec96c28
#
_entry.id   f11476efb49d8c34e16061421ec96c28
#
_cell.length_a   1.000
_cell.length_b   1.000
_cell.length_c   1.000
_cell.angle_alpha   90.00
_cell.angle_beta   90.00
_cell.angle_gamma   90.00
#
_symmetry.space_group_name_H-M   'P 1'
#
loop_
_entity.id
_entity.type
_entity.pdbx_description
1 polymer ?
#
loop_
_entity_poly.entity_id
_entity_poly.type
_entity_poly.pdbx_seq_one_letter_code
_entity_poly.pdbx_strand_id
1 'polypeptide(L)'
;MASTGVHSNGFSLVRKVFDITKESLDTYYDELGCTLGEALLAPTRIYVKALKSIKEAGITVKACSHITGGGFYENVPRMLIDGTRAVIEKDSYPIPPIFKMLAKEGDIEE
;
A
#
# COMPACT_ATOMS: atom_id res chain seq x y z
N MET A 1 0.16 -4.76 9.06
CA MET A 1 0.87 -5.59 8.06
C MET A 1 1.24 -4.69 6.89
N ALA A 2 2.47 -4.78 6.42
CA ALA A 2 3.02 -3.86 5.42
C ALA A 2 2.50 -4.11 4.01
N SER A 3 2.36 -3.02 3.22
CA SER A 3 2.17 -3.10 1.78
C SER A 3 3.52 -3.34 1.08
N THR A 4 3.49 -4.02 -0.05
CA THR A 4 4.68 -4.30 -0.87
C THR A 4 4.74 -3.49 -2.17
N GLY A 5 3.74 -2.67 -2.42
CA GLY A 5 3.67 -1.82 -3.61
C GLY A 5 2.24 -1.55 -4.05
N VAL A 6 2.11 -1.10 -5.29
CA VAL A 6 0.80 -0.94 -5.95
C VAL A 6 0.27 -2.34 -6.28
N HIS A 7 -0.90 -2.68 -5.75
CA HIS A 7 -1.50 -4.00 -5.94
C HIS A 7 -2.62 -3.95 -6.98
N SER A 8 -3.86 -4.24 -6.55
CA SER A 8 -5.02 -4.30 -7.46
C SER A 8 -5.64 -2.94 -7.76
N ASN A 9 -5.40 -1.95 -6.90
CA ASN A 9 -6.02 -0.63 -6.98
C ASN A 9 -5.00 0.45 -7.34
N GLY A 10 -5.47 1.53 -7.93
CA GLY A 10 -4.65 2.70 -8.21
C GLY A 10 -3.97 2.72 -9.58
N PHE A 11 -4.06 1.67 -10.39
CA PHE A 11 -3.38 1.63 -11.70
C PHE A 11 -3.91 2.66 -12.71
N SER A 12 -5.16 3.09 -12.60
CA SER A 12 -5.67 4.20 -13.42
C SER A 12 -4.91 5.50 -13.16
N LEU A 13 -4.61 5.77 -11.90
CA LEU A 13 -3.80 6.91 -11.51
C LEU A 13 -2.34 6.73 -11.93
N VAL A 14 -1.77 5.55 -11.75
CA VAL A 14 -0.41 5.22 -12.19
C VAL A 14 -0.24 5.50 -13.69
N ARG A 15 -1.20 5.10 -14.51
CA ARG A 15 -1.19 5.35 -15.96
C ARG A 15 -1.27 6.82 -16.30
N LYS A 16 -1.91 7.63 -15.47
CA LYS A 16 -1.98 9.09 -15.67
C LYS A 16 -0.69 9.79 -15.27
N VAL A 17 -0.07 9.33 -14.18
CA VAL A 17 1.17 9.91 -13.64
C VAL A 17 2.36 9.57 -14.51
N PHE A 18 2.48 8.30 -14.87
CA PHE A 18 3.51 7.82 -15.78
C PHE A 18 2.89 7.55 -17.15
N ASP A 19 3.51 8.07 -18.19
CA ASP A 19 3.14 7.71 -19.55
C ASP A 19 3.62 6.28 -19.80
N ILE A 20 2.70 5.31 -19.60
CA ILE A 20 3.05 3.88 -19.60
C ILE A 20 3.32 3.39 -21.02
N THR A 21 4.59 3.26 -21.33
CA THR A 21 5.12 2.66 -22.55
C THR A 21 6.14 1.58 -22.16
N LYS A 22 6.55 0.76 -23.11
CA LYS A 22 7.64 -0.20 -22.87
C LYS A 22 8.91 0.51 -22.39
N GLU A 23 9.23 1.65 -22.99
CA GLU A 23 10.41 2.43 -22.63
C GLU A 23 10.34 2.97 -21.20
N SER A 24 9.17 3.52 -20.80
CA SER A 24 8.98 4.03 -19.44
C SER A 24 9.03 2.93 -18.40
N LEU A 25 8.50 1.74 -18.69
CA LEU A 25 8.53 0.57 -17.80
C LEU A 25 9.94 0.02 -17.65
N ASP A 26 10.77 0.08 -18.68
CA ASP A 26 12.17 -0.38 -18.65
C ASP A 26 13.15 0.64 -18.06
N THR A 27 12.68 1.84 -17.73
CA THR A 27 13.50 2.90 -17.12
C THR A 27 13.85 2.53 -15.69
N TYR A 28 15.14 2.53 -15.37
CA TYR A 28 15.64 2.32 -14.02
C TYR A 28 15.56 3.60 -13.19
N TYR A 29 15.10 3.50 -11.98
CA TYR A 29 15.06 4.61 -11.01
C TYR A 29 15.88 4.24 -9.77
N ASP A 30 16.86 5.06 -9.42
CA ASP A 30 17.67 4.86 -8.21
C ASP A 30 16.81 4.87 -6.94
N GLU A 31 15.76 5.70 -6.90
CA GLU A 31 14.81 5.80 -5.80
C GLU A 31 14.06 4.49 -5.55
N LEU A 32 13.81 3.71 -6.60
CA LEU A 32 13.14 2.42 -6.54
C LEU A 32 14.11 1.25 -6.37
N GLY A 33 15.37 1.43 -6.75
CA GLY A 33 16.36 0.36 -6.83
C GLY A 33 16.08 -0.68 -7.91
N CYS A 34 15.17 -0.38 -8.84
CA CYS A 34 14.77 -1.26 -9.94
C CYS A 34 14.12 -0.45 -11.06
N THR A 35 13.69 -1.13 -12.13
CA THR A 35 12.91 -0.48 -13.20
C THR A 35 11.50 -0.15 -12.72
N LEU A 36 10.85 0.80 -13.38
CA LEU A 36 9.46 1.14 -13.07
C LEU A 36 8.52 -0.07 -13.21
N GLY A 37 8.72 -0.87 -14.26
CA GLY A 37 7.94 -2.08 -14.49
C GLY A 37 8.06 -3.09 -13.35
N GLU A 38 9.27 -3.34 -12.87
CA GLU A 38 9.52 -4.23 -11.73
C GLU A 38 8.84 -3.73 -10.46
N ALA A 39 8.92 -2.43 -10.17
CA ALA A 39 8.27 -1.83 -9.00
C ALA A 39 6.74 -1.94 -9.06
N LEU A 40 6.15 -1.72 -10.24
CA LEU A 40 4.70 -1.83 -10.44
C LEU A 40 4.19 -3.27 -10.43
N LEU A 41 5.03 -4.23 -10.75
CA LEU A 41 4.71 -5.66 -10.74
C LEU A 41 5.07 -6.35 -9.41
N ALA A 42 5.48 -5.61 -8.39
CA ALA A 42 5.80 -6.18 -7.09
C ALA A 42 4.65 -7.06 -6.59
N PRO A 43 4.90 -8.34 -6.26
CA PRO A 43 3.84 -9.25 -5.83
C PRO A 43 3.20 -8.79 -4.52
N THR A 44 1.90 -8.96 -4.43
CA THR A 44 1.18 -8.77 -3.16
C THR A 44 1.63 -9.82 -2.16
N ARG A 45 2.14 -9.38 -1.02
CA ARG A 45 2.53 -10.29 0.06
C ARG A 45 1.29 -10.96 0.64
N ILE A 46 1.36 -12.28 0.75
CA ILE A 46 0.26 -13.11 1.28
C ILE A 46 0.44 -13.29 2.78
N TYR A 47 -0.56 -12.89 3.56
CA TYR A 47 -0.54 -12.93 5.02
C TYR A 47 -1.39 -14.07 5.64
N VAL A 48 -1.89 -14.98 4.83
CA VAL A 48 -2.76 -16.08 5.30
C VAL A 48 -2.06 -16.92 6.38
N LYS A 49 -0.81 -17.31 6.15
CA LYS A 49 -0.05 -18.10 7.13
C LYS A 49 0.23 -17.32 8.42
N ALA A 50 0.52 -16.03 8.32
CA ALA A 50 0.75 -15.18 9.48
C ALA A 50 -0.49 -15.05 10.34
N LEU A 51 -1.65 -14.82 9.73
CA LEU A 51 -2.94 -14.73 10.44
C LEU A 51 -3.34 -16.06 11.06
N LYS A 52 -3.08 -17.16 10.36
CA LYS A 52 -3.33 -18.52 10.89
C LYS A 52 -2.45 -18.81 12.12
N SER A 53 -1.17 -18.43 12.07
CA SER A 53 -0.24 -18.56 13.21
C SER A 53 -0.70 -17.79 14.44
N ILE A 54 -1.22 -16.57 14.25
CA ILE A 54 -1.77 -15.73 15.32
C ILE A 54 -2.96 -16.44 15.97
N LYS A 55 -3.86 -17.00 15.18
CA LYS A 55 -5.02 -17.75 15.66
C LYS A 55 -4.60 -19.00 16.43
N GLU A 56 -3.66 -19.78 15.91
CA GLU A 56 -3.13 -20.99 16.55
C GLU A 56 -2.41 -20.70 17.87
N ALA A 57 -1.81 -19.51 18.01
CA ALA A 57 -1.19 -19.03 19.25
C ALA A 57 -2.21 -18.61 20.33
N GLY A 58 -3.51 -18.73 20.06
CA GLY A 58 -4.57 -18.34 20.99
C GLY A 58 -4.87 -16.85 21.03
N ILE A 59 -4.33 -16.07 20.10
CA ILE A 59 -4.54 -14.63 20.01
C ILE A 59 -5.77 -14.35 19.14
N THR A 60 -6.72 -13.62 19.70
CA THR A 60 -7.92 -13.20 18.97
C THR A 60 -7.66 -11.89 18.21
N VAL A 61 -7.84 -11.92 16.89
CA VAL A 61 -7.85 -10.71 16.08
C VAL A 61 -9.19 -10.00 16.29
N LYS A 62 -9.18 -8.84 16.93
CA LYS A 62 -10.40 -8.09 17.29
C LYS A 62 -11.00 -7.35 16.11
N ALA A 63 -10.16 -6.84 15.23
CA ALA A 63 -10.58 -6.12 14.04
C ALA A 63 -9.49 -6.17 12.97
N CYS A 64 -9.89 -6.05 11.73
CA CYS A 64 -8.99 -5.99 10.58
C CYS A 64 -9.57 -5.06 9.54
N SER A 65 -8.75 -4.19 8.98
CA SER A 65 -9.15 -3.27 7.91
C SER A 65 -8.29 -3.47 6.68
N HIS A 66 -8.94 -3.58 5.54
CA HIS A 66 -8.27 -3.58 4.24
C HIS A 66 -8.25 -2.15 3.70
N ILE A 67 -7.06 -1.59 3.64
CA ILE A 67 -6.88 -0.21 3.19
C ILE A 67 -6.90 -0.18 1.66
N THR A 68 -7.88 0.53 1.11
CA THR A 68 -8.10 0.74 -0.32
C THR A 68 -8.25 2.23 -0.64
N GLY A 69 -8.92 2.58 -1.72
CA GLY A 69 -9.24 3.99 -2.01
C GLY A 69 -9.93 4.66 -0.82
N GLY A 70 -9.59 5.89 -0.54
CA GLY A 70 -10.03 6.61 0.66
C GLY A 70 -9.12 6.43 1.88
N GLY A 71 -8.13 5.53 1.80
CA GLY A 71 -7.07 5.38 2.79
C GLY A 71 -7.55 5.06 4.20
N PHE A 72 -6.79 5.49 5.18
CA PHE A 72 -7.11 5.25 6.58
C PHE A 72 -8.41 5.90 7.03
N TYR A 73 -8.70 7.11 6.55
CA TYR A 73 -9.88 7.86 6.95
C TYR A 73 -11.20 7.17 6.62
N GLU A 74 -11.27 6.48 5.49
CA GLU A 74 -12.49 5.78 5.10
C GLU A 74 -12.51 4.31 5.50
N ASN A 75 -11.36 3.63 5.50
CA ASN A 75 -11.32 2.19 5.71
C ASN A 75 -11.25 1.80 7.19
N VAL A 76 -10.46 2.51 8.01
CA VAL A 76 -10.29 2.17 9.42
C VAL A 76 -11.59 2.33 10.23
N PRO A 77 -12.39 3.40 10.07
CA PRO A 77 -13.63 3.54 10.83
C PRO A 77 -14.64 2.41 10.66
N ARG A 78 -14.59 1.70 9.51
CA ARG A 78 -15.51 0.58 9.24
C ARG A 78 -15.34 -0.60 10.20
N MET A 79 -14.17 -0.75 10.80
CA MET A 79 -13.89 -1.81 11.76
C MET A 79 -14.00 -1.36 13.22
N LEU A 80 -14.14 -0.06 13.48
CA LEU A 80 -14.19 0.47 14.84
C LEU A 80 -15.60 0.35 15.43
N ILE A 81 -15.65 0.03 16.72
CA ILE A 81 -16.90 0.10 17.49
C ILE A 81 -17.17 1.54 17.93
N ASP A 82 -18.43 1.84 18.21
CA ASP A 82 -18.84 3.17 18.68
C ASP A 82 -18.07 3.59 19.95
N GLY A 83 -17.70 4.86 20.00
CA GLY A 83 -16.95 5.42 21.12
C GLY A 83 -15.44 5.17 21.08
N THR A 84 -14.92 4.56 20.00
CA THR A 84 -13.49 4.33 19.79
C THR A 84 -12.97 5.15 18.62
N ARG A 85 -11.68 5.40 18.61
CA ARG A 85 -10.99 5.99 17.48
C ARG A 85 -9.62 5.36 17.30
N ALA A 86 -9.15 5.31 16.05
CA ALA A 86 -7.79 4.92 15.75
C ALA A 86 -6.86 6.15 15.74
N VAL A 87 -5.68 6.01 16.33
CA VAL A 87 -4.61 7.00 16.23
C VAL A 87 -3.47 6.34 15.48
N ILE A 88 -3.14 6.89 14.33
CA ILE A 88 -2.06 6.38 13.46
C ILE A 88 -1.00 7.46 13.36
N GLU A 89 0.19 7.17 13.85
CA GLU A 89 1.32 8.09 13.74
C GLU A 89 1.89 8.01 12.33
N LYS A 90 2.05 9.17 11.68
CA LYS A 90 2.72 9.26 10.39
C LYS A 90 4.14 8.73 10.54
N ASP A 91 4.63 8.04 9.54
CA ASP A 91 5.96 7.43 9.50
C ASP A 91 6.21 6.29 10.52
N SER A 92 5.18 5.83 11.23
CA SER A 92 5.29 4.65 12.12
C SER A 92 5.30 3.32 11.37
N TYR A 93 5.13 3.33 10.07
CA TYR A 93 5.09 2.16 9.19
C TYR A 93 5.94 2.41 7.93
N PRO A 94 6.51 1.36 7.32
CA PRO A 94 7.30 1.51 6.11
C PRO A 94 6.40 1.86 4.91
N ILE A 95 6.86 2.85 4.12
CA ILE A 95 6.20 3.26 2.87
C ILE A 95 7.11 2.85 1.71
N PRO A 96 6.68 1.95 0.82
CA PRO A 96 7.45 1.60 -0.37
C PRO A 96 7.77 2.85 -1.21
N PRO A 97 8.99 2.96 -1.75
CA PRO A 97 9.44 4.15 -2.50
C PRO A 97 8.56 4.53 -3.69
N ILE A 98 7.87 3.56 -4.30
CA ILE A 98 6.96 3.79 -5.42
C ILE A 98 5.83 4.78 -5.08
N PHE A 99 5.33 4.77 -3.86
CA PHE A 99 4.27 5.69 -3.43
C PHE A 99 4.77 7.13 -3.31
N LYS A 100 5.99 7.32 -2.80
CA LYS A 100 6.61 8.65 -2.72
C LYS A 100 6.89 9.20 -4.13
N MET A 101 7.32 8.34 -5.04
CA MET A 101 7.54 8.71 -6.43
C MET A 101 6.23 9.10 -7.13
N LEU A 102 5.16 8.33 -6.93
CA LEU A 102 3.82 8.63 -7.45
C LEU A 102 3.30 9.99 -6.95
N ALA A 103 3.46 10.26 -5.66
CA ALA A 103 3.06 11.54 -5.08
C ALA A 103 3.83 12.71 -5.69
N LYS A 104 5.15 12.57 -5.84
CA LYS A 104 6.03 13.60 -6.42
C LYS A 104 5.73 13.86 -7.89
N GLU A 105 5.69 12.80 -8.71
CA GLU A 105 5.48 12.91 -10.16
C GLU A 105 4.04 13.32 -10.52
N GLY A 106 3.08 12.94 -9.69
CA GLY A 106 1.68 13.25 -9.88
C GLY A 106 1.19 14.51 -9.19
N ASP A 107 2.07 15.21 -8.44
CA ASP A 107 1.71 16.36 -7.61
C ASP A 107 0.49 16.06 -6.72
N ILE A 108 0.51 14.89 -6.09
CA ILE A 108 -0.58 14.36 -5.27
C ILE A 108 -0.23 14.57 -3.79
N GLU A 109 -1.18 15.09 -3.03
CA GLU A 109 -1.05 15.20 -1.57
C GLU A 109 -0.97 13.80 -0.93
N GLU A 110 -0.12 13.69 0.09
CA GLU A 110 0.04 12.44 0.87
C GLU A 110 -1.17 12.14 1.77
#